data_fdbbb4bae2e016c2d7c2195ee3a0e0c0
#
_entry.id   fdbbb4bae2e016c2d7c2195ee3a0e0c0
#
_cell.length_a   1.000
_cell.length_b   1.000
_cell.length_c   1.000
_cell.angle_alpha   90.00
_cell.angle_beta   90.00
_cell.angle_gamma   90.00
#
_symmetry.space_group_name_H-M   'P 1'
#
loop_
_entity.id
_entity.type
_entity.pdbx_description
1 polymer ?
#
loop_
_entity_poly.entity_id
_entity_poly.type
_entity_poly.pdbx_seq_one_letter_code
_entity_poly.pdbx_strand_id
1 'polypeptide(L)'
;MTKVNPHFAKKLQKFGAKTVFQCFSCGTCTAVCSLASDDQQFPRRFVRYVQLGLEDKINHSVEPWLCYYCGDCQKNCPRKADPGELMMALRRYLTSIYDWTGLSVRLYTSKVWEIISVIVLFLATLAVVYALHGPIVLDHTELETFAPRHIVDPAGWIFGGVLSIILLSNIYRMYRFIMGDQKVKIPASLYVQELATLIYHFATQRRFGLCKDNRRWIKHWLLMSGYAVAFILVNAFSKWFLTNEFLSIFHPVRLLGYYATIALLYVTTESIVSRLKKSEPIHQYSHSTDWMFLILLWLTAFTGLLVHVFKYLDLPLPTYYTFAIHLAFTVPLLALEVPFTKWAHLAYRPFALYFVRLRERALEIQRADGGLSSVEISG
;
A
#
# COMPACT_ATOMS: atom_id res chain seq x y z
N MET A 1 -28.78 0.52 -18.41
CA MET A 1 -29.05 1.83 -17.78
C MET A 1 -28.05 2.05 -16.66
N THR A 2 -27.32 3.16 -16.66
CA THR A 2 -26.37 3.52 -15.59
C THR A 2 -27.16 3.96 -14.35
N LYS A 3 -26.98 3.28 -13.21
CA LYS A 3 -27.61 3.67 -11.95
C LYS A 3 -26.92 4.90 -11.37
N VAL A 4 -27.69 5.89 -10.95
CA VAL A 4 -27.20 7.10 -10.29
C VAL A 4 -27.43 6.97 -8.77
N ASN A 5 -26.36 7.15 -7.98
CA ASN A 5 -26.43 7.23 -6.53
C ASN A 5 -26.22 8.69 -6.09
N PRO A 6 -27.29 9.43 -5.74
CA PRO A 6 -27.17 10.86 -5.37
C PRO A 6 -26.37 11.07 -4.08
N HIS A 7 -26.21 10.03 -3.25
CA HIS A 7 -25.45 10.10 -2.00
C HIS A 7 -23.97 9.72 -2.16
N PHE A 8 -23.54 9.35 -3.37
CA PHE A 8 -22.18 8.85 -3.60
C PHE A 8 -21.09 9.86 -3.23
N ALA A 9 -21.24 11.11 -3.65
CA ALA A 9 -20.27 12.17 -3.31
C ALA A 9 -20.15 12.38 -1.78
N LYS A 10 -21.29 12.34 -1.06
CA LYS A 10 -21.32 12.42 0.42
C LYS A 10 -20.65 11.20 1.06
N LYS A 11 -20.85 10.00 0.50
CA LYS A 11 -20.17 8.77 0.90
C LYS A 11 -18.65 8.92 0.77
N LEU A 12 -18.16 9.45 -0.37
CA LEU A 12 -16.74 9.65 -0.63
C LEU A 12 -16.09 10.73 0.25
N GLN A 13 -16.82 11.69 0.78
CA GLN A 13 -16.28 12.64 1.74
C GLN A 13 -15.73 11.96 3.00
N LYS A 14 -16.31 10.82 3.42
CA LYS A 14 -15.78 10.01 4.52
C LYS A 14 -14.42 9.39 4.23
N PHE A 15 -14.09 9.18 2.95
CA PHE A 15 -12.82 8.69 2.47
C PHE A 15 -11.81 9.81 2.13
N GLY A 16 -12.19 11.09 2.29
CA GLY A 16 -11.31 12.24 2.09
C GLY A 16 -11.70 13.20 0.96
N ALA A 17 -12.66 12.88 0.09
CA ALA A 17 -13.08 13.72 -1.04
C ALA A 17 -13.91 14.94 -0.62
N LYS A 18 -13.35 15.86 0.16
CA LYS A 18 -14.09 16.97 0.79
C LYS A 18 -14.44 18.10 -0.18
N THR A 19 -13.64 18.33 -1.23
CA THR A 19 -13.70 19.52 -2.09
C THR A 19 -14.29 19.25 -3.48
N VAL A 20 -14.86 18.07 -3.72
CA VAL A 20 -15.33 17.63 -5.05
C VAL A 20 -16.34 18.59 -5.68
N PHE A 21 -17.22 19.22 -4.88
CA PHE A 21 -18.21 20.17 -5.37
C PHE A 21 -17.67 21.57 -5.68
N GLN A 22 -16.42 21.87 -5.35
CA GLN A 22 -15.76 23.11 -5.76
C GLN A 22 -15.40 23.09 -7.24
N CYS A 23 -15.35 21.91 -7.88
CA CYS A 23 -15.01 21.76 -9.28
C CYS A 23 -16.15 22.21 -10.20
N PHE A 24 -15.84 23.15 -11.12
CA PHE A 24 -16.72 23.60 -12.20
C PHE A 24 -16.31 23.05 -13.59
N SER A 25 -15.49 22.01 -13.62
CA SER A 25 -15.18 21.24 -14.83
C SER A 25 -14.40 22.00 -15.92
N CYS A 26 -13.51 22.95 -15.56
CA CYS A 26 -12.74 23.78 -16.50
C CYS A 26 -11.72 23.01 -17.38
N GLY A 27 -11.30 21.80 -16.98
CA GLY A 27 -10.37 20.98 -17.76
C GLY A 27 -8.88 21.19 -17.45
N THR A 28 -8.47 22.22 -16.71
CA THR A 28 -7.05 22.49 -16.40
C THR A 28 -6.31 21.28 -15.84
N CYS A 29 -6.97 20.51 -14.95
CA CYS A 29 -6.38 19.29 -14.37
C CYS A 29 -6.10 18.20 -15.41
N THR A 30 -6.89 18.12 -16.47
CA THR A 30 -6.68 17.20 -17.60
C THR A 30 -5.53 17.68 -18.48
N ALA A 31 -5.45 18.97 -18.78
CA ALA A 31 -4.41 19.53 -19.61
C ALA A 31 -2.98 19.37 -19.03
N VAL A 32 -2.85 19.31 -17.69
CA VAL A 32 -1.53 19.17 -17.04
C VAL A 32 -1.21 17.72 -16.65
N CYS A 33 -2.13 16.77 -16.84
CA CYS A 33 -1.96 15.39 -16.39
C CYS A 33 -1.30 14.54 -17.47
N SER A 34 -0.17 13.92 -17.14
CA SER A 34 0.54 12.98 -18.04
C SER A 34 -0.22 11.67 -18.32
N LEU A 35 -1.30 11.39 -17.58
CA LEU A 35 -2.18 10.23 -17.80
C LEU A 35 -3.40 10.56 -18.65
N ALA A 36 -3.60 11.84 -19.01
CA ALA A 36 -4.69 12.25 -19.88
C ALA A 36 -4.35 11.96 -21.34
N SER A 37 -5.35 11.53 -22.11
CA SER A 37 -5.33 11.40 -23.56
C SER A 37 -6.64 11.93 -24.13
N ASP A 38 -6.75 12.04 -25.45
CA ASP A 38 -7.97 12.52 -26.12
C ASP A 38 -9.19 11.68 -25.72
N ASP A 39 -9.03 10.37 -25.57
CA ASP A 39 -10.08 9.44 -25.15
C ASP A 39 -10.25 9.34 -23.63
N GLN A 40 -9.22 9.71 -22.86
CA GLN A 40 -9.20 9.61 -21.40
C GLN A 40 -9.02 10.98 -20.74
N GLN A 41 -10.12 11.68 -20.51
CA GLN A 41 -10.12 12.99 -19.85
C GLN A 41 -9.84 12.87 -18.33
N PHE A 42 -8.75 12.23 -17.99
CA PHE A 42 -8.30 12.05 -16.60
C PHE A 42 -7.63 13.34 -16.09
N PRO A 43 -7.84 13.77 -14.84
CA PRO A 43 -8.74 13.22 -13.81
C PRO A 43 -10.16 13.83 -13.85
N ARG A 44 -10.45 14.80 -14.75
CA ARG A 44 -11.72 15.55 -14.80
C ARG A 44 -12.94 14.63 -14.89
N ARG A 45 -12.87 13.58 -15.73
CA ARG A 45 -13.94 12.60 -15.91
C ARG A 45 -14.37 11.98 -14.56
N PHE A 46 -13.42 11.64 -13.71
CA PHE A 46 -13.68 11.05 -12.39
C PHE A 46 -14.33 12.04 -11.41
N VAL A 47 -13.91 13.32 -11.45
CA VAL A 47 -14.59 14.36 -10.69
C VAL A 47 -16.07 14.44 -11.09
N ARG A 48 -16.35 14.40 -12.40
CA ARG A 48 -17.73 14.43 -12.92
C ARG A 48 -18.51 13.18 -12.56
N TYR A 49 -17.91 12.00 -12.63
CA TYR A 49 -18.57 10.76 -12.19
C TYR A 49 -19.03 10.84 -10.74
N VAL A 50 -18.20 11.38 -9.86
CA VAL A 50 -18.54 11.55 -8.45
C VAL A 50 -19.63 12.60 -8.26
N GLN A 51 -19.56 13.75 -8.92
CA GLN A 51 -20.59 14.80 -8.87
C GLN A 51 -21.96 14.32 -9.36
N LEU A 52 -21.97 13.46 -10.39
CA LEU A 52 -23.17 12.88 -10.98
C LEU A 52 -23.65 11.61 -10.27
N GLY A 53 -22.93 11.12 -9.26
CA GLY A 53 -23.31 9.91 -8.54
C GLY A 53 -23.16 8.61 -9.34
N LEU A 54 -22.24 8.57 -10.32
CA LEU A 54 -22.01 7.41 -11.17
C LEU A 54 -21.09 6.39 -10.47
N GLU A 55 -21.52 5.87 -9.33
CA GLU A 55 -20.78 4.95 -8.47
C GLU A 55 -20.34 3.70 -9.22
N ASP A 56 -21.20 3.15 -10.06
CA ASP A 56 -20.91 1.95 -10.84
C ASP A 56 -19.75 2.15 -11.82
N LYS A 57 -19.68 3.29 -12.49
CA LYS A 57 -18.54 3.65 -13.35
C LYS A 57 -17.22 3.72 -12.59
N ILE A 58 -17.25 4.17 -11.34
CA ILE A 58 -16.05 4.20 -10.48
C ILE A 58 -15.64 2.78 -10.06
N ASN A 59 -16.59 1.93 -9.69
CA ASN A 59 -16.30 0.57 -9.21
C ASN A 59 -15.57 -0.28 -10.25
N HIS A 60 -15.84 -0.06 -11.53
CA HIS A 60 -15.23 -0.78 -12.66
C HIS A 60 -14.01 -0.06 -13.27
N SER A 61 -13.59 1.06 -12.68
CA SER A 61 -12.48 1.87 -13.19
C SER A 61 -11.13 1.47 -12.62
N VAL A 62 -10.13 1.36 -13.49
CA VAL A 62 -8.74 1.08 -13.11
C VAL A 62 -7.92 2.36 -12.92
N GLU A 63 -8.32 3.46 -13.53
CA GLU A 63 -7.54 4.70 -13.64
C GLU A 63 -7.18 5.33 -12.28
N PRO A 64 -8.00 5.28 -11.22
CA PRO A 64 -7.57 5.74 -9.90
C PRO A 64 -6.27 5.08 -9.43
N TRP A 65 -6.03 3.82 -9.80
CA TRP A 65 -4.81 3.08 -9.46
C TRP A 65 -3.60 3.50 -10.30
N LEU A 66 -3.82 4.02 -11.51
CA LEU A 66 -2.76 4.50 -12.39
C LEU A 66 -2.21 5.86 -11.95
N CYS A 67 -2.97 6.67 -11.22
CA CYS A 67 -2.56 7.98 -10.72
C CYS A 67 -1.33 7.89 -9.82
N TYR A 68 -0.34 8.77 -9.98
CA TYR A 68 0.88 8.84 -9.14
C TYR A 68 0.78 9.85 -8.01
N TYR A 69 -0.32 10.60 -7.98
CA TYR A 69 -0.51 11.67 -7.00
C TYR A 69 0.66 12.67 -7.04
N CYS A 70 1.07 13.09 -8.25
CA CYS A 70 2.17 14.04 -8.44
C CYS A 70 1.84 15.45 -7.92
N GLY A 71 0.55 15.79 -7.80
CA GLY A 71 0.09 17.09 -7.30
C GLY A 71 -0.08 18.16 -8.40
N ASP A 72 0.31 17.91 -9.65
CA ASP A 72 0.20 18.91 -10.73
C ASP A 72 -1.23 19.38 -10.96
N CYS A 73 -2.19 18.45 -10.97
CA CYS A 73 -3.61 18.80 -11.11
C CYS A 73 -4.15 19.63 -9.92
N GLN A 74 -3.62 19.43 -8.72
CA GLN A 74 -3.98 20.16 -7.51
C GLN A 74 -3.37 21.56 -7.52
N LYS A 75 -2.06 21.66 -7.84
CA LYS A 75 -1.32 22.92 -7.91
C LYS A 75 -1.94 23.89 -8.94
N ASN A 76 -2.40 23.37 -10.07
CA ASN A 76 -2.96 24.17 -11.16
C ASN A 76 -4.49 24.33 -11.09
N CYS A 77 -5.16 23.83 -10.05
CA CYS A 77 -6.61 23.93 -9.95
C CYS A 77 -7.04 25.33 -9.49
N PRO A 78 -7.72 26.15 -10.34
CA PRO A 78 -8.12 27.51 -9.99
C PRO A 78 -9.18 27.56 -8.87
N ARG A 79 -9.92 26.46 -8.68
CA ARG A 79 -10.97 26.34 -7.65
C ARG A 79 -10.54 25.57 -6.40
N LYS A 80 -9.29 25.10 -6.32
CA LYS A 80 -8.79 24.26 -5.22
C LYS A 80 -9.68 23.04 -4.93
N ALA A 81 -10.20 22.42 -5.98
CA ALA A 81 -11.07 21.24 -5.90
C ALA A 81 -10.32 19.93 -5.68
N ASP A 82 -9.02 19.98 -5.49
CA ASP A 82 -8.10 18.89 -5.16
C ASP A 82 -8.35 17.57 -5.92
N PRO A 83 -8.22 17.57 -7.27
CA PRO A 83 -8.47 16.35 -8.05
C PRO A 83 -7.53 15.20 -7.66
N GLY A 84 -6.30 15.51 -7.21
CA GLY A 84 -5.36 14.51 -6.72
C GLY A 84 -5.83 13.81 -5.46
N GLU A 85 -6.35 14.55 -4.47
CA GLU A 85 -6.91 13.97 -3.25
C GLU A 85 -8.19 13.17 -3.53
N LEU A 86 -9.00 13.62 -4.50
CA LEU A 86 -10.12 12.80 -4.95
C LEU A 86 -9.66 11.42 -5.44
N MET A 87 -8.56 11.33 -6.22
CA MET A 87 -8.02 10.03 -6.66
C MET A 87 -7.57 9.17 -5.48
N MET A 88 -7.01 9.78 -4.43
CA MET A 88 -6.66 9.03 -3.21
C MET A 88 -7.91 8.57 -2.46
N ALA A 89 -8.94 9.39 -2.36
CA ALA A 89 -10.22 9.02 -1.76
C ALA A 89 -10.90 7.88 -2.54
N LEU A 90 -10.85 7.91 -3.88
CA LEU A 90 -11.34 6.82 -4.72
C LEU A 90 -10.57 5.51 -4.49
N ARG A 91 -9.25 5.56 -4.29
CA ARG A 91 -8.49 4.34 -3.95
C ARG A 91 -8.90 3.76 -2.61
N ARG A 92 -9.05 4.59 -1.57
CA ARG A 92 -9.52 4.15 -0.25
C ARG A 92 -10.90 3.51 -0.37
N TYR A 93 -11.79 4.15 -1.13
CA TYR A 93 -13.12 3.63 -1.43
C TYR A 93 -13.04 2.29 -2.18
N LEU A 94 -12.26 2.18 -3.26
CA LEU A 94 -12.10 0.96 -4.05
C LEU A 94 -11.48 -0.17 -3.22
N THR A 95 -10.47 0.12 -2.38
CA THR A 95 -9.95 -0.86 -1.42
C THR A 95 -11.08 -1.42 -0.55
N SER A 96 -11.98 -0.57 -0.06
CA SER A 96 -13.11 -1.01 0.76
C SER A 96 -14.17 -1.81 -0.02
N ILE A 97 -14.26 -1.63 -1.34
CA ILE A 97 -15.15 -2.42 -2.20
C ILE A 97 -14.54 -3.80 -2.50
N TYR A 98 -13.21 -3.87 -2.66
CA TYR A 98 -12.53 -5.14 -2.89
C TYR A 98 -12.46 -5.99 -1.62
N ASP A 99 -12.36 -5.38 -0.46
CA ASP A 99 -12.36 -6.06 0.83
C ASP A 99 -13.76 -6.63 1.16
N TRP A 100 -13.85 -7.96 1.20
CA TRP A 100 -15.09 -8.68 1.53
C TRP A 100 -15.37 -8.76 3.03
N THR A 101 -14.37 -8.50 3.86
CA THR A 101 -14.51 -8.55 5.33
C THR A 101 -15.20 -7.30 5.88
N GLY A 102 -15.20 -6.19 5.13
CA GLY A 102 -15.73 -4.91 5.54
C GLY A 102 -14.87 -4.17 6.57
N LEU A 103 -13.65 -4.66 6.87
CA LEU A 103 -12.75 -4.00 7.81
C LEU A 103 -12.16 -2.72 7.21
N SER A 104 -11.80 -2.74 5.93
CA SER A 104 -11.26 -1.56 5.23
C SER A 104 -12.18 -0.35 5.31
N VAL A 105 -13.50 -0.53 5.13
CA VAL A 105 -14.44 0.60 5.21
C VAL A 105 -14.45 1.21 6.61
N ARG A 106 -14.37 0.40 7.67
CA ARG A 106 -14.36 0.88 9.06
C ARG A 106 -13.08 1.66 9.36
N LEU A 107 -11.94 1.12 8.95
CA LEU A 107 -10.62 1.77 9.13
C LEU A 107 -10.53 3.10 8.36
N TYR A 108 -11.01 3.16 7.11
CA TYR A 108 -10.95 4.40 6.33
C TYR A 108 -11.98 5.46 6.74
N THR A 109 -13.10 5.08 7.35
CA THR A 109 -14.17 6.02 7.65
C THR A 109 -14.27 6.42 9.12
N SER A 110 -13.54 5.74 10.03
CA SER A 110 -13.59 5.99 11.46
C SER A 110 -12.21 5.93 12.11
N LYS A 111 -11.72 7.08 12.56
CA LYS A 111 -10.47 7.18 13.35
C LYS A 111 -10.52 6.38 14.64
N VAL A 112 -11.69 6.25 15.24
CA VAL A 112 -11.88 5.48 16.49
C VAL A 112 -11.62 4.00 16.22
N TRP A 113 -12.20 3.44 15.15
CA TRP A 113 -11.93 2.06 14.75
C TRP A 113 -10.46 1.82 14.42
N GLU A 114 -9.83 2.76 13.72
CA GLU A 114 -8.42 2.72 13.36
C GLU A 114 -7.53 2.63 14.62
N ILE A 115 -7.72 3.55 15.58
CA ILE A 115 -6.92 3.60 16.81
C ILE A 115 -7.20 2.39 17.72
N ILE A 116 -8.48 2.03 17.93
CA ILE A 116 -8.85 0.89 18.77
C ILE A 116 -8.29 -0.41 18.20
N SER A 117 -8.35 -0.62 16.88
CA SER A 117 -7.79 -1.83 16.25
C SER A 117 -6.28 -1.94 16.49
N VAL A 118 -5.54 -0.83 16.37
CA VAL A 118 -4.09 -0.82 16.67
C VAL A 118 -3.84 -1.16 18.13
N ILE A 119 -4.56 -0.52 19.07
CA ILE A 119 -4.37 -0.76 20.51
C ILE A 119 -4.71 -2.21 20.89
N VAL A 120 -5.82 -2.73 20.38
CA VAL A 120 -6.25 -4.11 20.66
C VAL A 120 -5.21 -5.11 20.15
N LEU A 121 -4.73 -4.97 18.93
CA LEU A 121 -3.70 -5.85 18.38
C LEU A 121 -2.35 -5.69 19.09
N PHE A 122 -1.98 -4.47 19.47
CA PHE A 122 -0.79 -4.20 20.26
C PHE A 122 -0.83 -4.94 21.60
N LEU A 123 -1.90 -4.76 22.36
CA LEU A 123 -2.07 -5.39 23.66
C LEU A 123 -2.22 -6.91 23.54
N ALA A 124 -2.95 -7.40 22.53
CA ALA A 124 -3.07 -8.84 22.28
C ALA A 124 -1.70 -9.47 21.95
N THR A 125 -0.85 -8.78 21.17
CA THR A 125 0.50 -9.25 20.87
C THR A 125 1.34 -9.34 22.15
N LEU A 126 1.32 -8.31 22.99
CA LEU A 126 2.02 -8.35 24.30
C LEU A 126 1.52 -9.48 25.18
N ALA A 127 0.21 -9.72 25.22
CA ALA A 127 -0.37 -10.82 25.99
C ALA A 127 0.08 -12.19 25.47
N VAL A 128 0.12 -12.36 24.14
CA VAL A 128 0.61 -13.60 23.51
C VAL A 128 2.11 -13.81 23.80
N VAL A 129 2.92 -12.74 23.64
CA VAL A 129 4.36 -12.81 23.97
C VAL A 129 4.55 -13.18 25.44
N TYR A 130 3.81 -12.54 26.36
CA TYR A 130 3.87 -12.86 27.79
C TYR A 130 3.47 -14.31 28.11
N ALA A 131 2.49 -14.86 27.41
CA ALA A 131 2.01 -16.22 27.64
C ALA A 131 2.91 -17.30 27.02
N LEU A 132 3.65 -16.99 25.97
CA LEU A 132 4.38 -17.98 25.16
C LEU A 132 5.90 -17.80 25.15
N HIS A 133 6.44 -16.78 25.84
CA HIS A 133 7.90 -16.59 25.86
C HIS A 133 8.60 -17.72 26.59
N GLY A 134 9.80 -18.05 26.19
CA GLY A 134 10.68 -18.98 26.90
C GLY A 134 11.40 -18.33 28.09
N PRO A 135 12.33 -19.05 28.76
CA PRO A 135 13.12 -18.51 29.84
C PRO A 135 13.85 -17.21 29.45
N ILE A 136 13.87 -16.23 30.34
CA ILE A 136 14.64 -15.00 30.20
C ILE A 136 15.99 -15.21 30.88
N VAL A 137 17.05 -15.26 30.06
CA VAL A 137 18.43 -15.35 30.53
C VAL A 137 18.93 -13.98 30.92
N LEU A 138 19.49 -13.79 32.10
CA LEU A 138 19.84 -12.46 32.63
C LEU A 138 21.35 -12.14 32.59
N ASP A 139 22.18 -13.18 32.47
CA ASP A 139 23.64 -13.08 32.44
C ASP A 139 24.21 -12.72 31.04
N HIS A 140 23.45 -13.02 29.99
CA HIS A 140 23.77 -12.64 28.61
C HIS A 140 22.52 -12.59 27.74
N THR A 141 22.61 -12.08 26.52
CA THR A 141 21.44 -11.92 25.64
C THR A 141 21.21 -13.17 24.77
N GLU A 142 20.08 -13.86 24.98
CA GLU A 142 19.68 -15.09 24.27
C GLU A 142 18.27 -15.02 23.71
N LEU A 143 18.11 -14.43 22.50
CA LEU A 143 16.80 -14.21 21.89
C LEU A 143 16.04 -15.50 21.57
N GLU A 144 16.75 -16.57 21.15
CA GLU A 144 16.12 -17.84 20.75
C GLU A 144 15.48 -18.56 21.94
N THR A 145 16.04 -18.38 23.15
CA THR A 145 15.47 -18.94 24.38
C THR A 145 14.21 -18.18 24.79
N PHE A 146 14.22 -16.84 24.70
CA PHE A 146 13.07 -15.98 24.99
C PHE A 146 11.95 -16.14 23.95
N ALA A 147 12.31 -16.19 22.67
CA ALA A 147 11.38 -16.35 21.55
C ALA A 147 11.66 -17.67 20.80
N PRO A 148 11.15 -18.79 21.31
CA PRO A 148 11.47 -20.12 20.78
C PRO A 148 11.06 -20.26 19.31
N ARG A 149 12.00 -20.63 18.45
CA ARG A 149 11.76 -20.73 16.99
C ARG A 149 10.64 -21.69 16.62
N HIS A 150 10.51 -22.81 17.37
CA HIS A 150 9.45 -23.78 17.12
C HIS A 150 8.04 -23.22 17.34
N ILE A 151 7.90 -22.06 18.00
CA ILE A 151 6.65 -21.30 18.16
C ILE A 151 6.59 -20.12 17.18
N VAL A 152 7.67 -19.32 17.12
CA VAL A 152 7.70 -18.06 16.36
C VAL A 152 7.62 -18.29 14.85
N ASP A 153 8.40 -19.25 14.32
CA ASP A 153 8.44 -19.50 12.88
C ASP A 153 7.10 -20.01 12.33
N PRO A 154 6.45 -21.04 12.91
CA PRO A 154 5.13 -21.47 12.47
C PRO A 154 4.06 -20.38 12.63
N ALA A 155 4.06 -19.65 13.74
CA ALA A 155 3.12 -18.57 13.98
C ALA A 155 3.27 -17.46 12.91
N GLY A 156 4.50 -17.10 12.56
CA GLY A 156 4.81 -16.15 11.51
C GLY A 156 4.32 -16.62 10.12
N TRP A 157 4.55 -17.87 9.78
CA TRP A 157 4.07 -18.45 8.51
C TRP A 157 2.55 -18.54 8.43
N ILE A 158 1.87 -18.95 9.51
CA ILE A 158 0.40 -18.97 9.57
C ILE A 158 -0.14 -17.54 9.45
N PHE A 159 0.41 -16.59 10.19
CA PHE A 159 0.00 -15.19 10.14
C PHE A 159 0.19 -14.60 8.73
N GLY A 160 1.38 -14.74 8.14
CA GLY A 160 1.67 -14.29 6.79
C GLY A 160 0.79 -14.97 5.73
N GLY A 161 0.52 -16.27 5.89
CA GLY A 161 -0.38 -17.05 5.03
C GLY A 161 -1.82 -16.51 5.06
N VAL A 162 -2.37 -16.25 6.24
CA VAL A 162 -3.72 -15.65 6.40
C VAL A 162 -3.80 -14.28 5.74
N LEU A 163 -2.83 -13.40 5.98
CA LEU A 163 -2.80 -12.06 5.37
C LEU A 163 -2.69 -12.14 3.84
N SER A 164 -1.88 -13.07 3.33
CA SER A 164 -1.71 -13.32 1.90
C SER A 164 -3.00 -13.82 1.26
N ILE A 165 -3.72 -14.74 1.88
CA ILE A 165 -5.02 -15.23 1.40
C ILE A 165 -6.04 -14.10 1.33
N ILE A 166 -6.13 -13.27 2.36
CA ILE A 166 -7.04 -12.11 2.36
C ILE A 166 -6.65 -11.14 1.22
N LEU A 167 -5.38 -10.78 1.10
CA LEU A 167 -4.92 -9.86 0.07
C LEU A 167 -5.17 -10.41 -1.34
N LEU A 168 -4.85 -11.68 -1.59
CA LEU A 168 -5.08 -12.33 -2.88
C LEU A 168 -6.57 -12.43 -3.22
N SER A 169 -7.43 -12.72 -2.23
CA SER A 169 -8.88 -12.71 -2.42
C SER A 169 -9.40 -11.31 -2.80
N ASN A 170 -8.86 -10.25 -2.19
CA ASN A 170 -9.18 -8.87 -2.52
C ASN A 170 -8.69 -8.49 -3.93
N ILE A 171 -7.49 -8.96 -4.34
CA ILE A 171 -6.98 -8.79 -5.72
C ILE A 171 -7.88 -9.52 -6.73
N TYR A 172 -8.34 -10.74 -6.41
CA TYR A 172 -9.29 -11.45 -7.25
C TYR A 172 -10.61 -10.69 -7.40
N ARG A 173 -11.14 -10.08 -6.32
CA ARG A 173 -12.31 -9.21 -6.39
C ARG A 173 -12.04 -7.97 -7.25
N MET A 174 -10.87 -7.32 -7.09
CA MET A 174 -10.44 -6.23 -7.97
C MET A 174 -10.45 -6.65 -9.44
N TYR A 175 -9.90 -7.84 -9.75
CA TYR A 175 -9.96 -8.41 -11.10
C TYR A 175 -11.40 -8.54 -11.60
N ARG A 176 -12.30 -9.08 -10.79
CA ARG A 176 -13.71 -9.24 -11.14
C ARG A 176 -14.40 -7.90 -11.43
N PHE A 177 -14.11 -6.85 -10.66
CA PHE A 177 -14.65 -5.51 -10.90
C PHE A 177 -14.10 -4.89 -12.19
N ILE A 178 -12.81 -4.95 -12.42
CA ILE A 178 -12.16 -4.29 -13.56
C ILE A 178 -12.40 -5.05 -14.87
N MET A 179 -12.39 -6.38 -14.83
CA MET A 179 -12.42 -7.24 -16.02
C MET A 179 -13.77 -7.91 -16.25
N GLY A 180 -14.66 -7.96 -15.25
CA GLY A 180 -15.90 -8.73 -15.29
C GLY A 180 -16.94 -8.22 -16.31
N ASP A 181 -16.99 -6.90 -16.56
CA ASP A 181 -17.91 -6.27 -17.53
C ASP A 181 -17.30 -6.18 -18.95
N GLN A 182 -16.09 -6.68 -19.16
CA GLN A 182 -15.42 -6.57 -20.44
C GLN A 182 -15.93 -7.65 -21.40
N LYS A 183 -16.38 -7.26 -22.59
CA LYS A 183 -16.72 -8.16 -23.69
C LYS A 183 -15.48 -8.79 -24.35
N VAL A 184 -14.28 -8.40 -23.91
CA VAL A 184 -12.99 -8.84 -24.46
C VAL A 184 -12.65 -10.21 -23.89
N LYS A 185 -12.53 -11.21 -24.75
CA LYS A 185 -12.04 -12.53 -24.38
C LYS A 185 -10.52 -12.52 -24.28
N ILE A 186 -9.99 -12.83 -23.10
CA ILE A 186 -8.54 -12.86 -22.85
C ILE A 186 -8.06 -14.31 -22.96
N PRO A 187 -7.16 -14.64 -23.92
CA PRO A 187 -6.55 -15.97 -24.00
C PRO A 187 -5.78 -16.32 -22.72
N ALA A 188 -5.88 -17.55 -22.24
CA ALA A 188 -5.20 -17.99 -21.02
C ALA A 188 -3.67 -17.85 -21.09
N SER A 189 -3.08 -18.05 -22.28
CA SER A 189 -1.65 -17.86 -22.53
C SER A 189 -1.17 -16.43 -22.25
N LEU A 190 -2.04 -15.42 -22.47
CA LEU A 190 -1.69 -14.02 -22.30
C LEU A 190 -1.43 -13.66 -20.82
N TYR A 191 -2.13 -14.32 -19.89
CA TYR A 191 -1.87 -14.13 -18.45
C TYR A 191 -0.44 -14.49 -18.07
N VAL A 192 0.10 -15.55 -18.68
CA VAL A 192 1.49 -15.97 -18.42
C VAL A 192 2.48 -15.07 -19.16
N GLN A 193 2.21 -14.73 -20.42
CA GLN A 193 3.09 -13.87 -21.21
C GLN A 193 3.29 -12.49 -20.60
N GLU A 194 2.22 -11.91 -20.06
CA GLU A 194 2.28 -10.55 -19.45
C GLU A 194 2.71 -10.56 -17.97
N LEU A 195 3.04 -11.74 -17.38
CA LEU A 195 3.51 -11.82 -16.00
C LEU A 195 4.80 -11.02 -15.78
N ALA A 196 5.66 -10.94 -16.79
CA ALA A 196 6.87 -10.11 -16.76
C ALA A 196 6.54 -8.62 -16.52
N THR A 197 5.43 -8.13 -17.07
CA THR A 197 4.94 -6.75 -16.83
C THR A 197 4.60 -6.53 -15.36
N LEU A 198 3.93 -7.49 -14.71
CA LEU A 198 3.62 -7.43 -13.28
C LEU A 198 4.90 -7.35 -12.43
N ILE A 199 5.85 -8.27 -12.66
CA ILE A 199 7.13 -8.34 -11.94
C ILE A 199 7.93 -7.05 -12.13
N TYR A 200 8.04 -6.58 -13.38
CA TYR A 200 8.76 -5.35 -13.71
C TYR A 200 8.20 -4.13 -12.98
N HIS A 201 6.87 -3.94 -13.00
CA HIS A 201 6.24 -2.81 -12.33
C HIS A 201 6.24 -2.92 -10.81
N PHE A 202 6.20 -4.14 -10.28
CA PHE A 202 6.34 -4.38 -8.85
C PHE A 202 7.75 -3.99 -8.37
N ALA A 203 8.80 -4.44 -9.08
CA ALA A 203 10.19 -4.22 -8.68
C ALA A 203 10.67 -2.78 -8.92
N THR A 204 10.31 -2.17 -10.06
CA THR A 204 10.91 -0.88 -10.46
C THR A 204 10.02 0.32 -10.19
N GLN A 205 8.70 0.13 -10.21
CA GLN A 205 7.69 1.21 -10.14
C GLN A 205 7.96 2.33 -11.15
N ARG A 206 8.57 2.00 -12.30
CA ARG A 206 9.14 2.94 -13.27
C ARG A 206 8.14 3.98 -13.77
N ARG A 207 6.85 3.63 -13.87
CA ARG A 207 5.84 4.63 -14.25
C ARG A 207 5.77 5.81 -13.28
N PHE A 208 6.13 5.63 -12.00
CA PHE A 208 6.22 6.73 -11.05
C PHE A 208 7.36 7.69 -11.39
N GLY A 209 8.45 7.20 -12.00
CA GLY A 209 9.56 8.02 -12.50
C GLY A 209 9.23 8.85 -13.75
N LEU A 210 8.03 8.69 -14.36
CA LEU A 210 7.56 9.54 -15.46
C LEU A 210 7.00 10.90 -14.97
N CYS A 211 6.82 11.10 -13.67
CA CYS A 211 6.48 12.39 -13.10
C CYS A 211 7.67 13.35 -13.22
N LYS A 212 7.39 14.67 -13.36
CA LYS A 212 8.43 15.71 -13.48
C LYS A 212 9.47 15.70 -12.37
N ASP A 213 9.07 15.29 -11.14
CA ASP A 213 9.97 15.19 -10.00
C ASP A 213 10.30 13.71 -9.69
N ASN A 214 11.50 13.30 -10.10
CA ASN A 214 12.02 11.95 -9.86
C ASN A 214 12.40 11.70 -8.40
N ARG A 215 12.56 12.73 -7.56
CA ARG A 215 12.96 12.57 -6.13
C ARG A 215 11.95 11.71 -5.37
N ARG A 216 10.65 11.91 -5.67
CA ARG A 216 9.59 11.13 -5.03
C ARG A 216 9.62 9.65 -5.43
N TRP A 217 9.95 9.36 -6.70
CA TRP A 217 10.13 7.99 -7.15
C TRP A 217 11.32 7.32 -6.45
N ILE A 218 12.47 8.00 -6.36
CA ILE A 218 13.66 7.48 -5.67
C ILE A 218 13.37 7.21 -4.19
N LYS A 219 12.74 8.15 -3.47
CA LYS A 219 12.34 7.94 -2.07
C LYS A 219 11.39 6.75 -1.90
N HIS A 220 10.39 6.66 -2.77
CA HIS A 220 9.44 5.55 -2.71
C HIS A 220 10.11 4.21 -3.04
N TRP A 221 11.02 4.19 -4.02
CA TRP A 221 11.79 3.00 -4.34
C TRP A 221 12.71 2.59 -3.20
N LEU A 222 13.37 3.55 -2.54
CA LEU A 222 14.20 3.31 -1.35
C LEU A 222 13.37 2.71 -0.21
N LEU A 223 12.17 3.24 0.04
CA LEU A 223 11.24 2.69 1.04
C LEU A 223 10.87 1.24 0.71
N MET A 224 10.51 0.99 -0.54
CA MET A 224 10.09 -0.34 -1.01
C MET A 224 11.21 -1.36 -0.94
N SER A 225 12.43 -1.01 -1.41
CA SER A 225 13.57 -1.91 -1.35
C SER A 225 14.00 -2.19 0.09
N GLY A 226 13.97 -1.18 0.97
CA GLY A 226 14.22 -1.36 2.40
C GLY A 226 13.21 -2.34 3.04
N TYR A 227 11.92 -2.17 2.74
CA TYR A 227 10.87 -3.07 3.22
C TYR A 227 11.03 -4.50 2.66
N ALA A 228 11.32 -4.63 1.36
CA ALA A 228 11.54 -5.92 0.72
C ALA A 228 12.76 -6.66 1.32
N VAL A 229 13.87 -5.95 1.54
CA VAL A 229 15.06 -6.51 2.18
C VAL A 229 14.75 -6.96 3.60
N ALA A 230 14.06 -6.13 4.41
CA ALA A 230 13.65 -6.52 5.76
C ALA A 230 12.77 -7.77 5.74
N PHE A 231 11.79 -7.83 4.83
CA PHE A 231 10.92 -8.99 4.66
C PHE A 231 11.70 -10.27 4.31
N ILE A 232 12.65 -10.17 3.38
CA ILE A 232 13.51 -11.30 2.97
C ILE A 232 14.39 -11.75 4.14
N LEU A 233 14.99 -10.81 4.91
CA LEU A 233 15.83 -11.12 6.05
C LEU A 233 15.06 -11.89 7.14
N VAL A 234 13.87 -11.43 7.47
CA VAL A 234 13.06 -12.05 8.52
C VAL A 234 12.50 -13.42 8.11
N ASN A 235 12.17 -13.63 6.82
CA ASN A 235 11.53 -14.86 6.38
C ASN A 235 12.54 -15.88 5.79
N ALA A 236 13.44 -15.46 4.89
CA ALA A 236 14.36 -16.37 4.20
C ALA A 236 15.71 -16.52 4.95
N PHE A 237 16.13 -15.50 5.68
CA PHE A 237 17.40 -15.46 6.37
C PHE A 237 17.25 -15.35 7.90
N SER A 238 16.08 -15.76 8.45
CA SER A 238 15.78 -15.70 9.89
C SER A 238 16.87 -16.35 10.74
N LYS A 239 17.39 -17.51 10.31
CA LYS A 239 18.45 -18.25 10.99
C LYS A 239 19.72 -17.43 11.29
N TRP A 240 20.09 -16.52 10.38
CA TRP A 240 21.27 -15.65 10.55
C TRP A 240 20.89 -14.25 11.06
N PHE A 241 19.67 -13.82 10.79
CA PHE A 241 19.21 -12.50 11.20
C PHE A 241 18.75 -12.45 12.65
N LEU A 242 17.98 -13.46 13.11
CA LEU A 242 17.45 -13.59 14.47
C LEU A 242 18.25 -14.60 15.33
N THR A 243 19.55 -14.68 15.13
CA THR A 243 20.44 -15.61 15.86
C THR A 243 20.84 -15.07 17.22
N ASN A 244 21.19 -15.97 18.16
CA ASN A 244 21.86 -15.62 19.42
C ASN A 244 23.33 -15.20 19.21
N GLU A 245 23.96 -15.68 18.13
CA GLU A 245 25.35 -15.37 17.84
C GLU A 245 25.60 -13.88 17.58
N PHE A 246 26.75 -13.38 18.06
CA PHE A 246 27.23 -12.04 17.80
C PHE A 246 28.01 -12.03 16.48
N LEU A 247 27.28 -12.01 15.37
CA LEU A 247 27.90 -11.91 14.05
C LEU A 247 28.65 -10.58 13.90
N SER A 248 29.75 -10.57 13.14
CA SER A 248 30.43 -9.33 12.80
C SER A 248 29.46 -8.27 12.27
N ILE A 249 29.68 -7.01 12.65
CA ILE A 249 28.89 -5.86 12.12
C ILE A 249 29.01 -5.74 10.60
N PHE A 250 30.06 -6.29 9.99
CA PHE A 250 30.27 -6.34 8.53
C PHE A 250 29.69 -7.63 7.88
N HIS A 251 29.06 -8.50 8.66
CA HIS A 251 28.44 -9.69 8.08
C HIS A 251 27.35 -9.29 7.06
N PRO A 252 27.26 -9.90 5.86
CA PRO A 252 26.35 -9.49 4.80
C PRO A 252 24.90 -9.33 5.25
N VAL A 253 24.40 -10.24 6.09
CA VAL A 253 23.03 -10.16 6.66
C VAL A 253 22.85 -8.91 7.53
N ARG A 254 23.90 -8.48 8.27
CA ARG A 254 23.86 -7.25 9.08
C ARG A 254 23.88 -6.01 8.21
N LEU A 255 24.73 -5.98 7.17
CA LEU A 255 24.79 -4.86 6.23
C LEU A 255 23.46 -4.67 5.51
N LEU A 256 22.81 -5.74 5.08
CA LEU A 256 21.45 -5.67 4.50
C LEU A 256 20.42 -5.16 5.53
N GLY A 257 20.52 -5.59 6.79
CA GLY A 257 19.67 -5.09 7.87
C GLY A 257 19.86 -3.59 8.12
N TYR A 258 21.10 -3.10 8.11
CA TYR A 258 21.39 -1.66 8.23
C TYR A 258 20.84 -0.87 7.06
N TYR A 259 21.02 -1.36 5.83
CA TYR A 259 20.41 -0.75 4.66
C TYR A 259 18.89 -0.63 4.82
N ALA A 260 18.21 -1.72 5.15
CA ALA A 260 16.77 -1.74 5.32
C ALA A 260 16.32 -0.73 6.40
N THR A 261 16.96 -0.75 7.56
CA THR A 261 16.62 0.13 8.69
C THR A 261 16.84 1.60 8.35
N ILE A 262 17.99 1.95 7.77
CA ILE A 262 18.32 3.34 7.39
C ILE A 262 17.34 3.83 6.32
N ALA A 263 17.06 3.01 5.30
CA ALA A 263 16.12 3.36 4.24
C ALA A 263 14.71 3.62 4.79
N LEU A 264 14.22 2.74 5.67
CA LEU A 264 12.90 2.87 6.29
C LEU A 264 12.83 4.10 7.20
N LEU A 265 13.79 4.28 8.11
CA LEU A 265 13.80 5.42 9.04
C LEU A 265 13.97 6.75 8.31
N TYR A 266 14.86 6.82 7.33
CA TYR A 266 15.08 8.05 6.55
C TYR A 266 13.81 8.48 5.82
N VAL A 267 13.20 7.59 5.04
CA VAL A 267 12.04 7.95 4.20
C VAL A 267 10.80 8.20 5.04
N THR A 268 10.56 7.43 6.10
CA THR A 268 9.41 7.67 6.98
C THR A 268 9.57 8.95 7.78
N THR A 269 10.76 9.25 8.33
CA THR A 269 11.04 10.51 9.02
C THR A 269 10.85 11.71 8.10
N GLU A 270 11.43 11.66 6.89
CA GLU A 270 11.25 12.73 5.90
C GLU A 270 9.78 12.93 5.55
N SER A 271 9.04 11.84 5.35
CA SER A 271 7.61 11.88 5.02
C SER A 271 6.77 12.45 6.16
N ILE A 272 7.09 12.13 7.42
CA ILE A 272 6.44 12.68 8.62
C ILE A 272 6.72 14.20 8.71
N VAL A 273 8.00 14.59 8.63
CA VAL A 273 8.40 16.01 8.71
C VAL A 273 7.80 16.84 7.57
N SER A 274 7.82 16.32 6.35
CA SER A 274 7.25 16.98 5.18
C SER A 274 5.74 17.20 5.31
N ARG A 275 5.01 16.22 5.89
CA ARG A 275 3.57 16.34 6.19
C ARG A 275 3.28 17.34 7.32
N LEU A 276 4.08 17.33 8.39
CA LEU A 276 3.94 18.31 9.48
C LEU A 276 4.16 19.75 8.99
N LYS A 277 5.19 19.94 8.15
CA LYS A 277 5.51 21.24 7.54
C LYS A 277 4.59 21.63 6.39
N LYS A 278 3.74 20.69 5.88
CA LYS A 278 2.93 20.89 4.67
C LYS A 278 3.75 21.40 3.48
N SER A 279 4.97 20.91 3.34
CA SER A 279 5.96 21.43 2.39
C SER A 279 5.60 21.24 0.92
N GLU A 280 4.71 20.28 0.61
CA GLU A 280 4.23 20.01 -0.74
C GLU A 280 2.70 20.14 -0.82
N PRO A 281 2.13 20.49 -1.98
CA PRO A 281 0.68 20.58 -2.17
C PRO A 281 -0.08 19.31 -1.76
N ILE A 282 0.50 18.15 -2.00
CA ILE A 282 -0.09 16.85 -1.64
C ILE A 282 -0.12 16.59 -0.13
N HIS A 283 0.68 17.31 0.67
CA HIS A 283 0.73 17.19 2.13
C HIS A 283 -0.28 18.09 2.84
N GLN A 284 -1.00 18.96 2.12
CA GLN A 284 -2.04 19.81 2.70
C GLN A 284 -3.21 18.99 3.27
N TYR A 285 -3.51 17.85 2.63
CA TYR A 285 -4.58 16.93 3.01
C TYR A 285 -3.97 15.55 3.27
N SER A 286 -3.84 15.17 4.53
CA SER A 286 -3.41 13.84 4.92
C SER A 286 -4.56 13.12 5.61
N HIS A 287 -4.92 11.94 5.13
CA HIS A 287 -5.90 11.09 5.77
C HIS A 287 -5.31 10.43 7.03
N SER A 288 -6.13 10.05 8.02
CA SER A 288 -5.64 9.40 9.24
C SER A 288 -4.82 8.14 8.96
N THR A 289 -5.30 7.28 8.05
CA THR A 289 -4.60 6.05 7.66
C THR A 289 -3.23 6.29 7.02
N ASP A 290 -3.00 7.47 6.41
CA ASP A 290 -1.67 7.82 5.91
C ASP A 290 -0.68 8.07 7.05
N TRP A 291 -1.15 8.61 8.18
CA TRP A 291 -0.37 8.82 9.39
C TRP A 291 -0.13 7.51 10.14
N MET A 292 -1.15 6.68 10.30
CA MET A 292 -1.04 5.39 10.99
C MET A 292 0.06 4.54 10.35
N PHE A 293 0.03 4.38 9.03
CA PHE A 293 1.04 3.63 8.30
C PHE A 293 2.46 4.14 8.55
N LEU A 294 2.67 5.47 8.42
CA LEU A 294 4.00 6.06 8.60
C LEU A 294 4.51 5.90 10.03
N ILE A 295 3.64 6.12 11.03
CA ILE A 295 4.01 6.03 12.45
C ILE A 295 4.33 4.57 12.82
N LEU A 296 3.47 3.62 12.45
CA LEU A 296 3.70 2.22 12.75
C LEU A 296 4.96 1.68 12.07
N LEU A 297 5.20 2.05 10.82
CA LEU A 297 6.41 1.63 10.10
C LEU A 297 7.67 2.25 10.70
N TRP A 298 7.62 3.53 11.08
CA TRP A 298 8.73 4.20 11.77
C TRP A 298 9.04 3.54 13.11
N LEU A 299 8.00 3.29 13.94
CA LEU A 299 8.16 2.63 15.24
C LEU A 299 8.69 1.20 15.10
N THR A 300 8.21 0.45 14.12
CA THR A 300 8.72 -0.89 13.81
C THR A 300 10.20 -0.85 13.43
N ALA A 301 10.61 0.05 12.52
CA ALA A 301 12.01 0.17 12.13
C ALA A 301 12.90 0.65 13.28
N PHE A 302 12.43 1.62 14.07
CA PHE A 302 13.16 2.18 15.21
C PHE A 302 13.33 1.16 16.34
N THR A 303 12.26 0.48 16.73
CA THR A 303 12.35 -0.56 17.78
C THR A 303 13.18 -1.75 17.32
N GLY A 304 13.14 -2.13 16.04
CA GLY A 304 14.03 -3.13 15.47
C GLY A 304 15.52 -2.74 15.56
N LEU A 305 15.83 -1.45 15.32
CA LEU A 305 17.18 -0.92 15.56
C LEU A 305 17.58 -1.02 17.02
N LEU A 306 16.69 -0.65 17.94
CA LEU A 306 16.97 -0.72 19.37
C LEU A 306 17.22 -2.16 19.84
N VAL A 307 16.44 -3.14 19.35
CA VAL A 307 16.71 -4.57 19.63
C VAL A 307 18.13 -4.95 19.22
N HIS A 308 18.56 -4.52 18.02
CA HIS A 308 19.90 -4.77 17.53
C HIS A 308 20.96 -4.11 18.43
N VAL A 309 20.81 -2.83 18.78
CA VAL A 309 21.75 -2.08 19.64
C VAL A 309 21.87 -2.72 21.01
N PHE A 310 20.74 -3.00 21.68
CA PHE A 310 20.75 -3.57 23.02
C PHE A 310 21.32 -4.99 23.03
N LYS A 311 21.08 -5.78 21.97
CA LYS A 311 21.71 -7.09 21.81
C LYS A 311 23.22 -6.96 21.75
N TYR A 312 23.77 -6.06 20.93
CA TYR A 312 25.21 -5.90 20.76
C TYR A 312 25.92 -5.24 21.98
N LEU A 313 25.16 -4.58 22.85
CA LEU A 313 25.61 -4.10 24.14
C LEU A 313 25.49 -5.17 25.24
N ASP A 314 25.00 -6.34 24.87
CA ASP A 314 24.74 -7.47 25.79
C ASP A 314 23.86 -7.06 26.99
N LEU A 315 22.75 -6.39 26.72
CA LEU A 315 21.76 -5.94 27.68
C LEU A 315 20.50 -6.82 27.61
N PRO A 316 20.40 -7.92 28.38
CA PRO A 316 19.31 -8.89 28.24
C PRO A 316 17.91 -8.28 28.38
N LEU A 317 17.60 -7.65 29.51
CA LEU A 317 16.27 -7.10 29.77
C LEU A 317 15.84 -6.02 28.76
N PRO A 318 16.67 -5.01 28.44
CA PRO A 318 16.32 -4.05 27.38
C PRO A 318 16.05 -4.72 26.04
N THR A 319 16.82 -5.75 25.68
CA THR A 319 16.63 -6.48 24.42
C THR A 319 15.28 -7.22 24.40
N TYR A 320 14.93 -7.95 25.45
CA TYR A 320 13.70 -8.74 25.52
C TYR A 320 12.46 -7.85 25.51
N TYR A 321 12.41 -6.81 26.36
CA TYR A 321 11.28 -5.88 26.39
C TYR A 321 11.13 -5.10 25.07
N THR A 322 12.24 -4.66 24.50
CA THR A 322 12.20 -3.95 23.21
C THR A 322 11.76 -4.87 22.08
N PHE A 323 12.18 -6.14 22.10
CA PHE A 323 11.72 -7.15 21.15
C PHE A 323 10.20 -7.38 21.25
N ALA A 324 9.67 -7.52 22.47
CA ALA A 324 8.23 -7.63 22.68
C ALA A 324 7.45 -6.40 22.15
N ILE A 325 7.96 -5.20 22.42
CA ILE A 325 7.38 -3.94 21.92
C ILE A 325 7.51 -3.86 20.41
N HIS A 326 8.61 -4.32 19.82
CA HIS A 326 8.80 -4.37 18.37
C HIS A 326 7.74 -5.26 17.70
N LEU A 327 7.47 -6.44 18.24
CA LEU A 327 6.41 -7.31 17.76
C LEU A 327 5.03 -6.66 17.92
N ALA A 328 4.79 -5.99 19.06
CA ALA A 328 3.54 -5.31 19.34
C ALA A 328 3.25 -4.14 18.37
N PHE A 329 4.25 -3.51 17.74
CA PHE A 329 4.07 -2.57 16.64
C PHE A 329 4.00 -3.25 15.27
N THR A 330 4.79 -4.31 15.07
CA THR A 330 4.87 -5.02 13.78
C THR A 330 3.57 -5.75 13.44
N VAL A 331 2.94 -6.41 14.43
CA VAL A 331 1.70 -7.16 14.18
C VAL A 331 0.54 -6.27 13.71
N PRO A 332 0.18 -5.16 14.37
CA PRO A 332 -0.86 -4.27 13.84
C PRO A 332 -0.45 -3.61 12.50
N LEU A 333 0.83 -3.24 12.30
CA LEU A 333 1.31 -2.77 11.00
C LEU A 333 0.99 -3.78 9.89
N LEU A 334 1.31 -5.04 10.07
CA LEU A 334 1.07 -6.07 9.06
C LEU A 334 -0.41 -6.43 8.96
N ALA A 335 -1.10 -6.66 10.08
CA ALA A 335 -2.48 -7.12 10.10
C ALA A 335 -3.48 -6.11 9.52
N LEU A 336 -3.28 -4.82 9.77
CA LEU A 336 -4.21 -3.77 9.34
C LEU A 336 -3.80 -3.14 8.00
N GLU A 337 -2.50 -2.92 7.79
CA GLU A 337 -2.04 -2.17 6.63
C GLU A 337 -1.97 -3.03 5.37
N VAL A 338 -1.50 -4.28 5.48
CA VAL A 338 -1.23 -5.12 4.30
C VAL A 338 -2.50 -5.45 3.53
N PRO A 339 -3.56 -6.04 4.10
CA PRO A 339 -4.74 -6.37 3.33
C PRO A 339 -5.80 -5.26 3.27
N PHE A 340 -5.81 -4.29 4.21
CA PHE A 340 -6.99 -3.45 4.42
C PHE A 340 -6.78 -1.96 4.18
N THR A 341 -5.54 -1.45 4.32
CA THR A 341 -5.32 0.00 4.26
C THR A 341 -4.18 0.41 3.33
N LYS A 342 -3.29 1.27 3.77
CA LYS A 342 -2.33 1.97 2.90
C LYS A 342 -1.38 1.05 2.15
N TRP A 343 -0.88 -0.01 2.80
CA TRP A 343 0.08 -0.92 2.18
C TRP A 343 -0.51 -1.69 0.99
N ALA A 344 -1.82 -2.01 1.03
CA ALA A 344 -2.51 -2.73 -0.04
C ALA A 344 -2.29 -2.13 -1.45
N HIS A 345 -2.02 -0.80 -1.55
CA HIS A 345 -1.74 -0.15 -2.84
C HIS A 345 -0.48 -0.70 -3.53
N LEU A 346 0.47 -1.26 -2.77
CA LEU A 346 1.68 -1.89 -3.31
C LEU A 346 1.35 -3.13 -4.14
N ALA A 347 0.29 -3.84 -3.78
CA ALA A 347 -0.24 -4.95 -4.57
C ALA A 347 -1.20 -4.44 -5.66
N TYR A 348 -2.20 -3.63 -5.32
CA TYR A 348 -3.23 -3.21 -6.27
C TYR A 348 -2.69 -2.46 -7.49
N ARG A 349 -1.66 -1.63 -7.35
CA ARG A 349 -1.12 -0.85 -8.48
C ARG A 349 -0.41 -1.69 -9.54
N PRO A 350 0.53 -2.61 -9.21
CA PRO A 350 1.10 -3.51 -10.20
C PRO A 350 0.04 -4.38 -10.88
N PHE A 351 -0.93 -4.91 -10.12
CA PHE A 351 -2.03 -5.67 -10.70
C PHE A 351 -2.93 -4.82 -11.60
N ALA A 352 -3.21 -3.57 -11.25
CA ALA A 352 -3.94 -2.64 -12.12
C ALA A 352 -3.23 -2.46 -13.48
N LEU A 353 -1.91 -2.25 -13.47
CA LEU A 353 -1.10 -2.14 -14.68
C LEU A 353 -1.10 -3.43 -15.49
N TYR A 354 -1.00 -4.55 -14.82
CA TYR A 354 -1.09 -5.87 -15.45
C TYR A 354 -2.45 -6.09 -16.11
N PHE A 355 -3.56 -5.74 -15.46
CA PHE A 355 -4.91 -5.86 -16.03
C PHE A 355 -5.10 -4.94 -17.24
N VAL A 356 -4.59 -3.70 -17.17
CA VAL A 356 -4.60 -2.78 -18.32
C VAL A 356 -3.84 -3.39 -19.49
N ARG A 357 -2.66 -3.95 -19.26
CA ARG A 357 -1.84 -4.55 -20.30
C ARG A 357 -2.49 -5.79 -20.92
N LEU A 358 -3.06 -6.65 -20.09
CA LEU A 358 -3.83 -7.80 -20.57
C LEU A 358 -4.97 -7.38 -21.50
N ARG A 359 -5.71 -6.34 -21.12
CA ARG A 359 -6.81 -5.81 -21.94
C ARG A 359 -6.33 -5.23 -23.25
N GLU A 360 -5.28 -4.40 -23.22
CA GLU A 360 -4.69 -3.79 -24.42
C GLU A 360 -4.25 -4.87 -25.42
N ARG A 361 -3.50 -5.88 -24.96
CA ARG A 361 -3.02 -6.97 -25.80
C ARG A 361 -4.16 -7.85 -26.34
N ALA A 362 -5.15 -8.15 -25.54
CA ALA A 362 -6.31 -8.91 -25.99
C ALA A 362 -7.10 -8.17 -27.07
N LEU A 363 -7.24 -6.83 -26.94
CA LEU A 363 -7.86 -5.99 -27.98
C LEU A 363 -7.02 -5.95 -29.26
N GLU A 364 -5.69 -5.87 -29.16
CA GLU A 364 -4.78 -5.91 -30.31
C GLU A 364 -4.95 -7.23 -31.10
N ILE A 365 -5.00 -8.37 -30.39
CA ILE A 365 -5.20 -9.69 -30.99
C ILE A 365 -6.57 -9.75 -31.70
N GLN A 366 -7.64 -9.36 -31.02
CA GLN A 366 -9.00 -9.39 -31.61
C GLN A 366 -9.14 -8.47 -32.84
N ARG A 367 -8.44 -7.35 -32.89
CA ARG A 367 -8.37 -6.50 -34.07
C ARG A 367 -7.62 -7.15 -35.23
N ALA A 368 -6.50 -7.81 -34.92
CA ALA A 368 -5.72 -8.54 -35.94
C ALA A 368 -6.52 -9.69 -36.54
N ASP A 369 -7.35 -10.36 -35.75
CA ASP A 369 -8.23 -11.47 -36.18
C ASP A 369 -9.51 -10.99 -36.89
N GLY A 370 -9.69 -9.68 -37.11
CA GLY A 370 -10.87 -9.10 -37.80
C GLY A 370 -12.16 -9.13 -36.97
N GLY A 371 -12.08 -9.41 -35.67
CA GLY A 371 -13.24 -9.65 -34.79
C GLY A 371 -13.89 -8.41 -34.17
N LEU A 372 -13.35 -7.20 -34.35
CA LEU A 372 -13.91 -5.97 -33.77
C LEU A 372 -13.87 -4.79 -34.76
N SER A 373 -15.04 -4.23 -35.07
CA SER A 373 -15.14 -2.94 -35.78
C SER A 373 -14.79 -1.78 -34.84
N SER A 374 -14.23 -0.68 -35.38
CA SER A 374 -13.80 0.52 -34.64
C SER A 374 -14.91 1.21 -33.82
N VAL A 375 -16.17 0.85 -34.02
CA VAL A 375 -17.35 1.46 -33.37
C VAL A 375 -17.66 0.86 -31.99
N GLU A 376 -17.21 -0.37 -31.67
CA GLU A 376 -17.57 -1.05 -30.42
C GLU A 376 -16.72 -0.66 -29.20
N ILE A 377 -15.75 0.23 -29.35
CA ILE A 377 -14.74 0.58 -28.34
C ILE A 377 -15.12 1.83 -27.52
N SER A 378 -16.09 2.61 -27.96
CA SER A 378 -16.51 3.90 -27.35
C SER A 378 -17.74 3.79 -26.44
N GLY A 379 -18.20 2.60 -26.12
CA GLY A 379 -19.37 2.35 -25.25
C GLY A 379 -19.06 2.24 -23.75
#